data_2f2d50f74c77bbec8416640ac44a0a83
#
_entry.id   2f2d50f74c77bbec8416640ac44a0a83
#
_cell.length_a   1.000
_cell.length_b   1.000
_cell.length_c   1.000
_cell.angle_alpha   90.00
_cell.angle_beta   90.00
_cell.angle_gamma   90.00
#
_symmetry.space_group_name_H-M   'P 1'
#
loop_
_entity.id
_entity.type
_entity.pdbx_description
1 polymer ?
#
loop_
_entity_poly.entity_id
_entity_poly.type
_entity_poly.pdbx_seq_one_letter_code
_entity_poly.pdbx_strand_id
1 'polypeptide(L)'
;MTVSSGTGTHASTATSHEAVSAAAGEATAPDAGQNQKVTGHTAHGYAADKDAYLRRLKRIEGQVRGIARMVDEDKYCIDILTQVAAVNSAMHAVSLGLLENHLQHCVVDAAHEAATSGSSDVIDAKVKEATQAISRLLR
;
A
#
# COMPACT_ATOMS: atom_id res chain seq x y z
N MET A 1 46.50 -38.08 -14.74
CA MET A 1 47.06 -38.39 -13.40
C MET A 1 46.20 -37.64 -12.41
N THR A 2 45.44 -38.32 -11.87
CA THR A 2 45.05 -39.03 -10.65
C THR A 2 43.93 -38.31 -9.90
N VAL A 3 42.87 -39.06 -9.88
CA VAL A 3 41.63 -38.92 -9.05
C VAL A 3 41.95 -38.90 -7.55
N SER A 4 41.11 -38.29 -6.76
CA SER A 4 40.72 -38.88 -5.47
C SER A 4 39.34 -38.39 -5.01
N SER A 5 38.48 -39.37 -4.91
CA SER A 5 37.16 -39.38 -4.28
C SER A 5 37.28 -39.30 -2.76
N GLY A 6 36.32 -38.70 -2.11
CA GLY A 6 36.12 -38.75 -0.65
C GLY A 6 34.65 -38.67 -0.30
N THR A 7 33.99 -39.81 -0.28
CA THR A 7 32.70 -40.11 0.32
C THR A 7 32.80 -40.08 1.85
N GLY A 8 31.84 -39.44 2.49
CA GLY A 8 31.65 -39.48 3.94
C GLY A 8 30.17 -39.40 4.32
N THR A 9 29.57 -40.58 4.43
CA THR A 9 28.27 -40.92 5.00
C THR A 9 28.36 -40.97 6.52
N HIS A 10 27.45 -40.36 7.25
CA HIS A 10 26.97 -40.81 8.58
C HIS A 10 25.62 -40.16 8.83
N ALA A 11 24.52 -40.86 8.77
CA ALA A 11 23.85 -41.73 9.74
C ALA A 11 23.28 -40.96 10.95
N SER A 12 22.01 -40.77 10.89
CA SER A 12 20.89 -41.18 11.76
C SER A 12 21.13 -41.18 13.29
N THR A 13 20.29 -40.39 13.98
CA THR A 13 19.63 -40.88 15.22
C THR A 13 18.29 -40.15 15.42
N ALA A 14 17.24 -40.94 15.36
CA ALA A 14 15.92 -40.63 15.86
C ALA A 14 15.93 -40.81 17.40
N THR A 15 15.23 -39.92 18.09
CA THR A 15 14.77 -40.22 19.45
C THR A 15 13.37 -39.63 19.64
N SER A 16 12.48 -40.58 19.82
CA SER A 16 11.07 -40.42 20.21
C SER A 16 10.97 -40.08 21.70
N HIS A 17 9.74 -39.70 22.07
CA HIS A 17 9.12 -39.58 23.40
C HIS A 17 8.92 -38.11 23.81
N GLU A 18 7.76 -37.64 24.31
CA GLU A 18 6.65 -38.32 24.97
C GLU A 18 5.44 -37.40 24.97
N ALA A 19 4.28 -37.96 24.84
CA ALA A 19 2.97 -37.33 24.98
C ALA A 19 2.70 -37.06 26.47
N VAL A 20 2.19 -35.90 26.77
CA VAL A 20 1.41 -35.69 27.99
C VAL A 20 0.12 -34.93 27.68
N SER A 21 -0.89 -35.62 28.12
CA SER A 21 -2.32 -35.41 28.06
C SER A 21 -2.82 -34.19 28.85
N ALA A 22 -3.90 -33.58 28.31
CA ALA A 22 -5.08 -33.03 28.98
C ALA A 22 -4.93 -31.85 29.93
N ALA A 23 -5.58 -30.73 29.57
CA ALA A 23 -6.60 -30.12 30.42
C ALA A 23 -7.51 -29.25 29.59
N ALA A 24 -8.80 -29.59 29.63
CA ALA A 24 -9.90 -28.76 29.12
C ALA A 24 -9.96 -27.48 29.94
N GLY A 25 -9.92 -26.36 29.24
CA GLY A 25 -10.22 -25.04 29.77
C GLY A 25 -11.25 -24.39 28.87
N GLU A 26 -12.49 -24.46 29.25
CA GLU A 26 -13.59 -23.66 28.74
C GLU A 26 -13.23 -22.20 28.94
N ALA A 27 -13.01 -21.47 27.85
CA ALA A 27 -12.88 -20.02 27.89
C ALA A 27 -13.83 -19.44 26.85
N THR A 28 -14.95 -19.02 27.36
CA THR A 28 -15.88 -17.99 26.98
C THR A 28 -15.40 -17.13 25.81
N ALA A 29 -16.19 -17.14 24.74
CA ALA A 29 -16.05 -16.21 23.62
C ALA A 29 -16.23 -14.78 24.14
N PRO A 30 -15.35 -13.84 23.79
CA PRO A 30 -15.66 -12.44 23.95
C PRO A 30 -16.56 -11.98 22.81
N ASP A 31 -17.70 -11.49 23.21
CA ASP A 31 -18.65 -10.62 22.60
C ASP A 31 -18.09 -9.83 21.41
N ALA A 32 -18.68 -10.07 20.26
CA ALA A 32 -18.49 -9.26 19.06
C ALA A 32 -19.10 -7.87 19.31
N GLY A 33 -18.37 -7.04 20.00
CA GLY A 33 -18.65 -5.61 20.12
C GLY A 33 -18.59 -4.95 18.75
N GLN A 34 -19.75 -4.86 18.12
CA GLN A 34 -20.01 -4.04 16.95
C GLN A 34 -19.78 -2.57 17.34
N ASN A 35 -18.57 -2.08 17.14
CA ASN A 35 -18.33 -0.65 17.14
C ASN A 35 -18.50 -0.12 15.72
N GLN A 36 -19.72 -0.12 15.23
CA GLN A 36 -20.14 0.70 14.10
C GLN A 36 -20.24 2.14 14.56
N LYS A 37 -19.13 2.82 14.62
CA LYS A 37 -19.13 4.27 14.64
C LYS A 37 -19.35 4.76 13.21
N VAL A 38 -20.61 4.75 12.79
CA VAL A 38 -21.07 5.44 11.59
C VAL A 38 -20.98 6.94 11.86
N THR A 39 -19.82 7.51 11.63
CA THR A 39 -19.71 8.93 11.32
C THR A 39 -19.85 9.02 9.82
N GLY A 40 -20.90 9.68 9.36
CA GLY A 40 -21.25 9.85 7.95
C GLY A 40 -20.19 10.61 7.17
N HIS A 41 -19.10 9.90 6.82
CA HIS A 41 -18.16 10.30 5.80
C HIS A 41 -18.48 9.42 4.61
N THR A 42 -18.98 10.04 3.53
CA THR A 42 -18.99 9.38 2.22
C THR A 42 -17.64 8.72 2.03
N ALA A 43 -17.62 7.41 1.92
CA ALA A 43 -16.37 6.65 1.76
C ALA A 43 -15.66 7.19 0.51
N HIS A 44 -14.46 7.76 0.69
CA HIS A 44 -13.67 8.23 -0.46
C HIS A 44 -13.36 7.05 -1.38
N GLY A 45 -13.35 7.28 -2.70
CA GLY A 45 -13.14 6.24 -3.69
C GLY A 45 -11.90 5.36 -3.48
N TYR A 46 -10.87 5.87 -2.79
CA TYR A 46 -9.66 5.10 -2.46
C TYR A 46 -9.78 4.25 -1.19
N ALA A 47 -10.92 4.24 -0.51
CA ALA A 47 -11.06 3.57 0.79
C ALA A 47 -10.75 2.06 0.73
N ALA A 48 -11.11 1.40 -0.38
CA ALA A 48 -10.81 -0.02 -0.60
C ALA A 48 -9.30 -0.29 -0.75
N ASP A 49 -8.55 0.68 -1.32
CA ASP A 49 -7.13 0.56 -1.61
C ASP A 49 -6.23 1.27 -0.58
N LYS A 50 -6.81 1.81 0.48
CA LYS A 50 -6.13 2.61 1.50
C LYS A 50 -4.84 1.95 2.00
N ASP A 51 -4.89 0.68 2.35
CA ASP A 51 -3.74 -0.04 2.90
C ASP A 51 -2.63 -0.21 1.85
N ALA A 52 -2.98 -0.37 0.58
CA ALA A 52 -2.02 -0.44 -0.51
C ALA A 52 -1.29 0.90 -0.68
N TYR A 53 -2.01 2.03 -0.62
CA TYR A 53 -1.40 3.36 -0.66
C TYR A 53 -0.50 3.62 0.56
N LEU A 54 -0.94 3.26 1.76
CA LEU A 54 -0.15 3.42 2.98
C LEU A 54 1.16 2.62 2.91
N ARG A 55 1.13 1.37 2.43
CA ARG A 55 2.35 0.56 2.24
C ARG A 55 3.31 1.19 1.22
N ARG A 56 2.79 1.75 0.11
CA ARG A 56 3.61 2.44 -0.89
C ARG A 56 4.25 3.70 -0.30
N LEU A 57 3.48 4.53 0.39
CA LEU A 57 3.96 5.75 1.03
C LEU A 57 5.01 5.46 2.11
N LYS A 58 4.84 4.41 2.91
CA LYS A 58 5.83 3.95 3.90
C LYS A 58 7.17 3.57 3.25
N ARG A 59 7.11 2.93 2.06
CA ARG A 59 8.32 2.61 1.29
C ARG A 59 9.01 3.87 0.79
N ILE A 60 8.25 4.82 0.25
CA ILE A 60 8.75 6.11 -0.23
C ILE A 60 9.40 6.91 0.91
N GLU A 61 8.78 6.95 2.09
CA GLU A 61 9.35 7.55 3.30
C GLU A 61 10.73 6.96 3.61
N GLY A 62 10.87 5.63 3.55
CA GLY A 62 12.16 4.95 3.74
C GLY A 62 13.20 5.35 2.69
N GLN A 63 12.80 5.49 1.42
CA GLN A 63 13.69 5.94 0.34
C GLN A 63 14.15 7.39 0.54
N VAL A 64 13.24 8.30 0.95
CA VAL A 64 13.59 9.70 1.26
C VAL A 64 14.59 9.77 2.41
N ARG A 65 14.42 8.98 3.48
CA ARG A 65 15.41 8.88 4.55
C ARG A 65 16.76 8.33 4.06
N GLY A 66 16.73 7.40 3.13
CA GLY A 66 17.94 6.89 2.46
C GLY A 66 18.68 7.98 1.70
N ILE A 67 17.96 8.83 0.95
CA ILE A 67 18.53 9.98 0.24
C ILE A 67 19.16 10.98 1.22
N ALA A 68 18.47 11.31 2.31
CA ALA A 68 19.00 12.21 3.34
C ALA A 68 20.32 11.70 3.90
N ARG A 69 20.44 10.38 4.18
CA ARG A 69 21.69 9.76 4.62
C ARG A 69 22.78 9.82 3.55
N MET A 70 22.44 9.63 2.27
CA MET A 70 23.42 9.75 1.18
C MET A 70 24.01 11.16 1.08
N VAL A 71 23.20 12.19 1.36
CA VAL A 71 23.67 13.59 1.42
C VAL A 71 24.58 13.80 2.63
N ASP A 72 24.20 13.29 3.80
CA ASP A 72 24.98 13.38 5.04
C ASP A 72 26.34 12.67 4.94
N GLU A 73 26.40 11.58 4.17
CA GLU A 73 27.63 10.81 3.91
C GLU A 73 28.44 11.33 2.69
N ASP A 74 28.13 12.48 2.14
CA ASP A 74 28.80 13.07 0.97
C ASP A 74 28.89 12.13 -0.25
N LYS A 75 27.83 11.33 -0.50
CA LYS A 75 27.81 10.43 -1.66
C LYS A 75 27.80 11.17 -2.99
N TYR A 76 28.25 10.49 -4.04
CA TYR A 76 28.29 11.05 -5.38
C TYR A 76 26.92 11.56 -5.84
N CYS A 77 26.88 12.82 -6.29
CA CYS A 77 25.60 13.52 -6.56
C CYS A 77 24.74 12.84 -7.62
N ILE A 78 25.32 12.15 -8.61
CA ILE A 78 24.55 11.44 -9.64
C ILE A 78 23.81 10.23 -9.04
N ASP A 79 24.41 9.54 -8.07
CA ASP A 79 23.76 8.44 -7.37
C ASP A 79 22.56 8.95 -6.56
N ILE A 80 22.72 10.09 -5.88
CA ILE A 80 21.65 10.77 -5.15
C ILE A 80 20.51 11.15 -6.12
N LEU A 81 20.83 11.78 -7.25
CA LEU A 81 19.83 12.18 -8.26
C LEU A 81 19.10 10.96 -8.83
N THR A 82 19.76 9.83 -9.00
CA THR A 82 19.13 8.57 -9.43
C THR A 82 18.08 8.10 -8.42
N GLN A 83 18.37 8.16 -7.11
CA GLN A 83 17.41 7.83 -6.06
C GLN A 83 16.25 8.83 -6.01
N VAL A 84 16.51 10.13 -6.19
CA VAL A 84 15.46 11.16 -6.28
C VAL A 84 14.52 10.86 -7.44
N ALA A 85 15.03 10.51 -8.62
CA ALA A 85 14.20 10.14 -9.77
C ALA A 85 13.31 8.92 -9.48
N ALA A 86 13.85 7.91 -8.78
CA ALA A 86 13.07 6.74 -8.37
C ALA A 86 11.93 7.10 -7.40
N VAL A 87 12.20 7.96 -6.41
CA VAL A 87 11.18 8.47 -5.46
C VAL A 87 10.09 9.25 -6.21
N ASN A 88 10.47 10.14 -7.12
CA ASN A 88 9.52 10.91 -7.92
C ASN A 88 8.60 9.98 -8.73
N SER A 89 9.14 8.96 -9.39
CA SER A 89 8.35 7.97 -10.14
C SER A 89 7.37 7.22 -9.22
N ALA A 90 7.80 6.84 -8.02
CA ALA A 90 6.95 6.17 -7.04
C ALA A 90 5.81 7.08 -6.54
N MET A 91 6.09 8.38 -6.31
CA MET A 91 5.07 9.38 -5.95
C MET A 91 4.08 9.62 -7.08
N HIS A 92 4.54 9.70 -8.32
CA HIS A 92 3.65 9.79 -9.49
C HIS A 92 2.69 8.60 -9.57
N ALA A 93 3.17 7.38 -9.33
CA ALA A 93 2.32 6.18 -9.35
C ALA A 93 1.24 6.22 -8.24
N VAL A 94 1.54 6.77 -7.06
CA VAL A 94 0.53 6.99 -6.00
C VAL A 94 -0.49 8.03 -6.45
N SER A 95 -0.03 9.14 -7.00
CA SER A 95 -0.88 10.25 -7.45
C SER A 95 -1.85 9.82 -8.55
N LEU A 96 -1.35 9.07 -9.54
CA LEU A 96 -2.18 8.54 -10.64
C LEU A 96 -3.23 7.55 -10.12
N GLY A 97 -2.86 6.65 -9.20
CA GLY A 97 -3.82 5.71 -8.62
C GLY A 97 -4.92 6.42 -7.82
N LEU A 98 -4.59 7.47 -7.05
CA LEU A 98 -5.60 8.28 -6.34
C LEU A 98 -6.52 9.02 -7.33
N LEU A 99 -5.97 9.54 -8.42
CA LEU A 99 -6.76 10.18 -9.48
C LEU A 99 -7.69 9.17 -10.17
N GLU A 100 -7.20 7.97 -10.47
CA GLU A 100 -8.00 6.89 -11.04
C GLU A 100 -9.18 6.54 -10.14
N ASN A 101 -8.93 6.34 -8.83
CA ASN A 101 -9.98 6.09 -7.87
C ASN A 101 -10.98 7.26 -7.77
N HIS A 102 -10.52 8.51 -7.89
CA HIS A 102 -11.41 9.66 -7.94
C HIS A 102 -12.33 9.61 -9.17
N LEU A 103 -11.77 9.34 -10.34
CA LEU A 103 -12.56 9.25 -11.58
C LEU A 103 -13.56 8.10 -11.53
N GLN A 104 -13.16 6.92 -11.07
CA GLN A 104 -14.01 5.73 -11.03
C GLN A 104 -15.18 5.85 -10.05
N HIS A 105 -15.01 6.54 -8.94
CA HIS A 105 -16.02 6.64 -7.89
C HIS A 105 -16.71 8.00 -7.90
N CYS A 106 -15.97 9.08 -7.71
CA CYS A 106 -16.58 10.39 -7.52
C CYS A 106 -17.19 10.97 -8.81
N VAL A 107 -16.56 10.76 -9.97
CA VAL A 107 -17.10 11.28 -11.26
C VAL A 107 -18.21 10.39 -11.77
N VAL A 108 -18.08 9.06 -11.65
CA VAL A 108 -19.13 8.12 -12.05
C VAL A 108 -20.39 8.29 -11.19
N ASP A 109 -20.22 8.40 -9.86
CA ASP A 109 -21.34 8.63 -8.94
C ASP A 109 -22.04 9.95 -9.24
N ALA A 110 -21.28 11.03 -9.50
CA ALA A 110 -21.83 12.31 -9.93
C ALA A 110 -22.60 12.24 -11.26
N ALA A 111 -22.12 11.40 -12.19
CA ALA A 111 -22.84 11.18 -13.45
C ALA A 111 -24.17 10.44 -13.25
N HIS A 112 -24.22 9.46 -12.35
CA HIS A 112 -25.47 8.79 -11.96
C HIS A 112 -26.46 9.75 -11.28
N GLU A 113 -25.96 10.61 -10.38
CA GLU A 113 -26.76 11.62 -9.71
C GLU A 113 -27.33 12.64 -10.73
N ALA A 114 -26.51 13.12 -11.66
CA ALA A 114 -26.93 14.02 -12.72
C ALA A 114 -28.02 13.41 -13.62
N ALA A 115 -27.90 12.13 -13.95
CA ALA A 115 -28.88 11.41 -14.75
C ALA A 115 -30.25 11.28 -14.05
N THR A 116 -30.27 11.21 -12.71
CA THR A 116 -31.50 11.09 -11.92
C THR A 116 -32.10 12.44 -11.56
N SER A 117 -31.29 13.47 -11.31
CA SER A 117 -31.74 14.83 -10.92
C SER A 117 -32.04 15.75 -12.10
N GLY A 118 -31.49 15.44 -13.29
CA GLY A 118 -31.58 16.29 -14.48
C GLY A 118 -30.64 17.50 -14.44
N SER A 119 -29.73 17.63 -13.44
CA SER A 119 -28.71 18.68 -13.35
C SER A 119 -27.32 18.12 -13.58
N SER A 120 -26.53 18.80 -14.43
CA SER A 120 -25.14 18.45 -14.69
C SER A 120 -24.14 19.12 -13.71
N ASP A 121 -24.59 19.99 -12.82
CA ASP A 121 -23.72 20.83 -12.00
C ASP A 121 -22.75 20.01 -11.13
N VAL A 122 -23.21 18.87 -10.61
CA VAL A 122 -22.39 18.00 -9.74
C VAL A 122 -21.27 17.33 -10.55
N ILE A 123 -21.57 16.79 -11.73
CA ILE A 123 -20.57 16.17 -12.61
C ILE A 123 -19.57 17.21 -13.11
N ASP A 124 -20.02 18.40 -13.51
CA ASP A 124 -19.15 19.47 -13.99
C ASP A 124 -18.17 19.92 -12.90
N ALA A 125 -18.63 20.01 -11.64
CA ALA A 125 -17.79 20.31 -10.50
C ALA A 125 -16.70 19.23 -10.29
N LYS A 126 -17.05 17.94 -10.39
CA LYS A 126 -16.10 16.82 -10.20
C LYS A 126 -15.10 16.69 -11.34
N VAL A 127 -15.52 16.93 -12.58
CA VAL A 127 -14.61 16.97 -13.74
C VAL A 127 -13.63 18.14 -13.62
N LYS A 128 -14.10 19.32 -13.19
CA LYS A 128 -13.23 20.47 -12.95
C LYS A 128 -12.21 20.21 -11.85
N GLU A 129 -12.61 19.57 -10.75
CA GLU A 129 -11.73 19.15 -9.65
C GLU A 129 -10.62 18.22 -10.16
N ALA A 130 -10.97 17.18 -10.92
CA ALA A 130 -10.03 16.24 -11.52
C ALA A 130 -9.06 16.94 -12.49
N THR A 131 -9.56 17.83 -13.35
CA THR A 131 -8.74 18.60 -14.30
C THR A 131 -7.73 19.49 -13.58
N GLN A 132 -8.12 20.13 -12.48
CA GLN A 132 -7.22 20.93 -11.66
C GLN A 132 -6.16 20.07 -10.96
N ALA A 133 -6.51 18.87 -10.49
CA ALA A 133 -5.56 17.94 -9.91
C ALA A 133 -4.50 17.49 -10.95
N ILE A 134 -4.93 17.11 -12.16
CA ILE A 134 -4.04 16.77 -13.27
C ILE A 134 -3.09 17.94 -13.58
N SER A 135 -3.59 19.14 -13.67
CA SER A 135 -2.77 20.33 -13.95
C SER A 135 -1.69 20.59 -12.89
N ARG A 136 -1.92 20.18 -11.64
CA ARG A 136 -0.89 20.25 -10.56
C ARG A 136 0.15 19.14 -10.68
N LEU A 137 -0.25 17.95 -11.14
CA LEU A 137 0.66 16.81 -11.31
C LEU A 137 1.62 16.97 -12.49
N LEU A 138 1.23 17.77 -13.51
CA LEU A 138 2.01 18.01 -14.72
C LEU A 138 3.02 19.19 -14.59
N ARG A 139 3.03 19.89 -13.47
CA ARG A 139 4.00 20.98 -13.19
C ARG A 139 5.23 20.47 -12.46
#